data_4100be22cd86f797bcd1c211cdd06dce
#
_entry.id   4100be22cd86f797bcd1c211cdd06dce
#
_cell.length_a   1.000
_cell.length_b   1.000
_cell.length_c   1.000
_cell.angle_alpha   90.00
_cell.angle_beta   90.00
_cell.angle_gamma   90.00
#
_symmetry.space_group_name_H-M   'P 1'
#
loop_
_entity.id
_entity.type
_entity.pdbx_description
1 polymer ?
#
loop_
_entity_poly.entity_id
_entity_poly.type
_entity_poly.pdbx_seq_one_letter_code
_entity_poly.pdbx_strand_id
1 'polypeptide(L)'
;MKRSLLQVVLVLLCTLALSGCRRDLRTPEGVAEEFVDQHYVQINLSKAKEYTVGLAQKKLDEEIRLTAGQVIDSSTRKPRVHYKLIEKKETTARASFLYLATIQVEDAPEFTRRWLIFARKEGDAWRVSNFTEFD
;
A
#
# COMPACT_ATOMS: atom_id res chain seq x y z
N MET A 1 16.44 33.44 -31.93
CA MET A 1 16.04 32.06 -32.24
C MET A 1 16.70 31.00 -31.33
N LYS A 2 17.97 31.07 -31.01
CA LYS A 2 18.63 30.10 -30.12
C LYS A 2 18.10 30.08 -28.66
N ARG A 3 17.66 31.20 -28.13
CA ARG A 3 17.10 31.30 -26.75
C ARG A 3 15.72 30.67 -26.61
N SER A 4 14.89 30.68 -27.66
CA SER A 4 13.56 30.07 -27.63
C SER A 4 13.61 28.54 -27.66
N LEU A 5 14.59 27.98 -28.39
CA LEU A 5 14.78 26.53 -28.44
C LEU A 5 15.24 25.95 -27.08
N LEU A 6 16.13 26.70 -26.42
CA LEU A 6 16.64 26.30 -25.08
C LEU A 6 15.55 26.34 -24.02
N GLN A 7 14.64 27.30 -24.08
CA GLN A 7 13.50 27.42 -23.17
C GLN A 7 12.48 26.28 -23.39
N VAL A 8 12.21 25.94 -24.65
CA VAL A 8 11.29 24.83 -25.00
C VAL A 8 11.87 23.48 -24.51
N VAL A 9 13.15 23.24 -24.67
CA VAL A 9 13.82 22.04 -24.21
C VAL A 9 13.83 21.96 -22.68
N LEU A 10 14.03 23.08 -21.99
CA LEU A 10 14.00 23.13 -20.53
C LEU A 10 12.61 22.85 -19.95
N VAL A 11 11.56 23.38 -20.59
CA VAL A 11 10.18 23.11 -20.19
C VAL A 11 9.81 21.66 -20.45
N LEU A 12 10.27 21.07 -21.56
CA LEU A 12 10.02 19.66 -21.88
C LEU A 12 10.73 18.70 -20.90
N LEU A 13 11.93 19.06 -20.43
CA LEU A 13 12.65 18.27 -19.41
C LEU A 13 11.97 18.33 -18.03
N CYS A 14 11.37 19.47 -17.67
CA CYS A 14 10.66 19.60 -16.39
C CYS A 14 9.36 18.80 -16.33
N THR A 15 8.71 18.54 -17.47
CA THR A 15 7.48 17.73 -17.49
C THR A 15 7.72 16.22 -17.33
N LEU A 16 8.93 15.75 -17.60
CA LEU A 16 9.32 14.34 -17.41
C LEU A 16 9.67 13.99 -15.95
N ALA A 17 9.90 14.99 -15.10
CA ALA A 17 10.27 14.78 -13.70
C ALA A 17 9.08 14.54 -12.75
N LEU A 18 7.83 14.63 -13.24
CA LEU A 18 6.62 14.45 -12.45
C LEU A 18 6.02 13.04 -12.53
N SER A 19 6.76 12.08 -13.10
CA SER A 19 6.42 10.66 -12.99
C SER A 19 6.77 10.19 -11.60
N GLY A 20 6.00 10.63 -10.58
CA GLY A 20 6.08 10.05 -9.25
C GLY A 20 5.99 8.52 -9.35
N CYS A 21 6.72 7.80 -8.52
CA CYS A 21 6.72 6.34 -8.45
C CYS A 21 5.29 5.83 -8.22
N ARG A 22 4.56 5.64 -9.31
CA ARG A 22 3.23 5.08 -9.29
C ARG A 22 3.37 3.58 -9.22
N ARG A 23 2.82 2.95 -8.18
CA ARG A 23 2.83 1.49 -8.04
C ARG A 23 2.19 0.84 -9.27
N ASP A 24 2.81 -0.21 -9.76
CA ASP A 24 2.24 -0.98 -10.87
C ASP A 24 1.23 -1.99 -10.33
N LEU A 25 -0.04 -1.64 -10.37
CA LEU A 25 -1.14 -2.48 -9.88
C LEU A 25 -1.43 -3.70 -10.78
N ARG A 26 -0.69 -3.86 -11.87
CA ARG A 26 -0.73 -5.07 -12.70
C ARG A 26 0.16 -6.19 -12.14
N THR A 27 0.99 -5.88 -11.16
CA THR A 27 1.87 -6.83 -10.49
C THR A 27 1.35 -7.20 -9.12
N PRO A 28 1.63 -8.41 -8.61
CA PRO A 28 1.23 -8.81 -7.27
C PRO A 28 1.91 -7.97 -6.19
N GLU A 29 3.16 -7.58 -6.39
CA GLU A 29 3.90 -6.71 -5.46
C GLU A 29 3.27 -5.32 -5.38
N GLY A 30 2.93 -4.72 -6.52
CA GLY A 30 2.28 -3.41 -6.55
C GLY A 30 0.93 -3.40 -5.85
N VAL A 31 0.12 -4.44 -6.03
CA VAL A 31 -1.17 -4.61 -5.34
C VAL A 31 -0.96 -4.82 -3.83
N ALA A 32 0.01 -5.64 -3.43
CA ALA A 32 0.32 -5.86 -2.02
C ALA A 32 0.79 -4.57 -1.33
N GLU A 33 1.67 -3.79 -1.96
CA GLU A 33 2.11 -2.49 -1.43
C GLU A 33 0.97 -1.49 -1.32
N GLU A 34 0.11 -1.41 -2.32
CA GLU A 34 -1.05 -0.51 -2.27
C GLU A 34 -1.99 -0.91 -1.13
N PHE A 35 -2.24 -2.20 -0.96
CA PHE A 35 -3.02 -2.71 0.17
C PHE A 35 -2.38 -2.33 1.51
N VAL A 36 -1.09 -2.56 1.69
CA VAL A 36 -0.35 -2.20 2.91
C VAL A 36 -0.46 -0.71 3.20
N ASP A 37 -0.28 0.12 2.19
CA ASP A 37 -0.38 1.56 2.33
C ASP A 37 -1.78 1.99 2.77
N GLN A 38 -2.82 1.52 2.09
CA GLN A 38 -4.20 1.88 2.41
C GLN A 38 -4.65 1.33 3.77
N HIS A 39 -4.27 0.09 4.10
CA HIS A 39 -4.71 -0.57 5.33
C HIS A 39 -3.96 -0.07 6.56
N TYR A 40 -2.62 -0.06 6.53
CA TYR A 40 -1.80 0.19 7.72
C TYR A 40 -1.29 1.62 7.85
N VAL A 41 -1.06 2.31 6.74
CA VAL A 41 -0.50 3.66 6.73
C VAL A 41 -1.60 4.73 6.69
N GLN A 42 -2.48 4.64 5.70
CA GLN A 42 -3.58 5.60 5.52
C GLN A 42 -4.79 5.30 6.42
N ILE A 43 -4.93 4.06 6.86
CA ILE A 43 -6.08 3.55 7.62
C ILE A 43 -7.39 3.82 6.85
N ASN A 44 -7.33 3.62 5.55
CA ASN A 44 -8.47 3.72 4.65
C ASN A 44 -8.97 2.32 4.30
N LEU A 45 -9.74 1.73 5.21
CA LEU A 45 -10.18 0.34 5.11
C LEU A 45 -11.06 0.09 3.87
N SER A 46 -11.92 1.05 3.53
CA SER A 46 -12.77 0.95 2.33
C SER A 46 -11.94 0.91 1.05
N LYS A 47 -10.90 1.71 0.97
CA LYS A 47 -9.98 1.71 -0.17
C LYS A 47 -9.14 0.43 -0.20
N ALA A 48 -8.61 0.00 0.94
CA ALA A 48 -7.88 -1.26 1.06
C ALA A 48 -8.70 -2.46 0.58
N LYS A 49 -10.00 -2.48 0.91
CA LYS A 49 -10.92 -3.54 0.50
C LYS A 49 -11.04 -3.72 -1.02
N GLU A 50 -10.90 -2.65 -1.79
CA GLU A 50 -10.94 -2.72 -3.27
C GLU A 50 -9.87 -3.63 -3.87
N TYR A 51 -8.78 -3.86 -3.15
CA TYR A 51 -7.66 -4.72 -3.57
C TYR A 51 -7.76 -6.14 -3.03
N THR A 52 -8.86 -6.50 -2.37
CA THR A 52 -9.00 -7.77 -1.64
C THR A 52 -10.06 -8.69 -2.24
N VAL A 53 -9.87 -9.98 -1.97
CA VAL A 53 -10.83 -11.06 -2.23
C VAL A 53 -10.78 -12.07 -1.09
N GLY A 54 -11.78 -12.93 -1.01
CA GLY A 54 -11.78 -14.09 -0.11
C GLY A 54 -11.64 -13.70 1.37
N LEU A 55 -10.68 -14.32 2.06
CA LEU A 55 -10.50 -14.12 3.50
C LEU A 55 -10.05 -12.69 3.84
N ALA A 56 -9.20 -12.08 3.02
CA ALA A 56 -8.80 -10.69 3.21
C ALA A 56 -9.99 -9.75 3.19
N GLN A 57 -10.89 -9.93 2.24
CA GLN A 57 -12.11 -9.12 2.13
C GLN A 57 -13.00 -9.29 3.36
N LYS A 58 -13.18 -10.51 3.84
CA LYS A 58 -13.97 -10.79 5.05
C LYS A 58 -13.38 -10.15 6.30
N LYS A 59 -12.05 -10.19 6.43
CA LYS A 59 -11.36 -9.53 7.54
C LYS A 59 -11.58 -8.02 7.51
N LEU A 60 -11.47 -7.39 6.34
CA LEU A 60 -11.73 -5.95 6.21
C LEU A 60 -13.19 -5.58 6.45
N ASP A 61 -14.14 -6.40 6.01
CA ASP A 61 -15.56 -6.18 6.31
C ASP A 61 -15.81 -6.17 7.81
N GLU A 62 -15.16 -7.06 8.55
CA GLU A 62 -15.23 -7.10 10.01
C GLU A 62 -14.56 -5.89 10.66
N GLU A 63 -13.38 -5.51 10.19
CA GLU A 63 -12.68 -4.30 10.68
C GLU A 63 -13.54 -3.04 10.45
N ILE A 64 -14.12 -2.89 9.25
CA ILE A 64 -15.03 -1.79 8.91
C ILE A 64 -16.24 -1.80 9.85
N ARG A 65 -16.82 -2.97 10.10
CA ARG A 65 -17.96 -3.10 11.02
C ARG A 65 -17.61 -2.70 12.46
N LEU A 66 -16.44 -3.13 12.94
CA LEU A 66 -15.98 -2.84 14.31
C LEU A 66 -15.59 -1.37 14.50
N THR A 67 -15.19 -0.70 13.44
CA THR A 67 -14.79 0.71 13.46
C THR A 67 -15.88 1.65 12.95
N ALA A 68 -17.08 1.15 12.69
CA ALA A 68 -18.22 1.96 12.27
C ALA A 68 -18.51 3.07 13.27
N GLY A 69 -18.66 4.29 12.78
CA GLY A 69 -18.86 5.48 13.61
C GLY A 69 -17.57 6.20 14.05
N GLN A 70 -16.41 5.60 13.84
CA GLN A 70 -15.13 6.28 13.98
C GLN A 70 -14.83 7.08 12.70
N VAL A 71 -14.52 8.37 12.88
CA VAL A 71 -14.15 9.23 11.76
C VAL A 71 -12.62 9.35 11.74
N ILE A 72 -12.01 8.88 10.65
CA ILE A 72 -10.58 9.04 10.38
C ILE A 72 -10.44 10.05 9.26
N ASP A 73 -9.97 11.23 9.59
CA ASP A 73 -9.78 12.34 8.66
C ASP A 73 -8.41 13.00 8.86
N SER A 74 -8.20 14.15 8.24
CA SER A 74 -6.93 14.88 8.33
C SER A 74 -6.58 15.36 9.75
N SER A 75 -7.55 15.43 10.67
CA SER A 75 -7.33 15.78 12.08
C SER A 75 -6.96 14.59 12.96
N THR A 76 -7.16 13.38 12.45
CA THR A 76 -6.85 12.14 13.17
C THR A 76 -5.35 11.95 13.26
N ARG A 77 -4.83 11.79 14.47
CA ARG A 77 -3.42 11.45 14.68
C ARG A 77 -3.18 9.99 14.29
N LYS A 78 -2.46 9.81 13.19
CA LYS A 78 -2.05 8.49 12.71
C LYS A 78 -0.65 8.17 13.19
N PRO A 79 -0.34 6.89 13.48
CA PRO A 79 1.03 6.46 13.71
C PRO A 79 1.92 6.80 12.51
N ARG A 80 3.20 7.06 12.76
CA ARG A 80 4.20 7.06 11.70
C ARG A 80 4.58 5.62 11.39
N VAL A 81 4.49 5.26 10.15
CA VAL A 81 4.77 3.90 9.69
C VAL A 81 5.82 3.94 8.59
N HIS A 82 6.90 3.20 8.79
CA HIS A 82 7.88 2.88 7.76
C HIS A 82 7.88 1.39 7.56
N TYR A 83 7.84 0.92 6.33
CA TYR A 83 7.89 -0.50 6.05
C TYR A 83 8.81 -0.81 4.87
N LYS A 84 9.37 -2.00 4.87
CA LYS A 84 10.19 -2.51 3.78
C LYS A 84 9.88 -3.97 3.51
N LEU A 85 9.93 -4.35 2.25
CA LEU A 85 9.84 -5.74 1.83
C LEU A 85 11.13 -6.48 2.25
N ILE A 86 10.98 -7.60 2.98
CA ILE A 86 12.11 -8.43 3.41
C ILE A 86 12.13 -9.81 2.77
N GLU A 87 10.99 -10.32 2.30
CA GLU A 87 10.91 -11.58 1.58
C GLU A 87 9.75 -11.55 0.61
N LYS A 88 9.93 -12.14 -0.58
CA LYS A 88 8.85 -12.39 -1.53
C LYS A 88 8.95 -13.78 -2.13
N LYS A 89 7.78 -14.39 -2.37
CA LYS A 89 7.64 -15.64 -3.10
C LYS A 89 6.56 -15.48 -4.15
N GLU A 90 6.86 -15.80 -5.38
CA GLU A 90 5.93 -15.65 -6.50
C GLU A 90 5.86 -16.93 -7.34
N THR A 91 4.65 -17.26 -7.74
CA THR A 91 4.34 -18.20 -8.82
C THR A 91 3.49 -17.47 -9.86
N THR A 92 3.08 -18.16 -10.94
CA THR A 92 2.23 -17.56 -11.97
C THR A 92 0.84 -17.13 -11.47
N ALA A 93 0.34 -17.73 -10.38
CA ALA A 93 -1.02 -17.54 -9.87
C ALA A 93 -1.10 -17.04 -8.43
N ARG A 94 -0.02 -17.12 -7.66
CA ARG A 94 0.04 -16.77 -6.24
C ARG A 94 1.34 -16.08 -5.89
N ALA A 95 1.27 -15.20 -4.89
CA ALA A 95 2.43 -14.53 -4.34
C ALA A 95 2.27 -14.32 -2.85
N SER A 96 3.39 -14.18 -2.14
CA SER A 96 3.42 -13.74 -0.76
C SER A 96 4.55 -12.74 -0.54
N PHE A 97 4.28 -11.75 0.30
CA PHE A 97 5.19 -10.65 0.60
C PHE A 97 5.27 -10.46 2.10
N LEU A 98 6.48 -10.53 2.63
CA LEU A 98 6.74 -10.27 4.04
C LEU A 98 7.37 -8.88 4.18
N TYR A 99 6.70 -8.01 4.88
CA TYR A 99 7.16 -6.66 5.20
C TYR A 99 7.57 -6.55 6.66
N LEU A 100 8.64 -5.84 6.91
CA LEU A 100 9.00 -5.38 8.25
C LEU A 100 8.56 -3.93 8.39
N ALA A 101 7.67 -3.67 9.33
CA ALA A 101 7.15 -2.35 9.65
C ALA A 101 7.76 -1.83 10.94
N THR A 102 8.10 -0.56 10.94
CA THR A 102 8.51 0.20 12.12
C THR A 102 7.43 1.24 12.40
N ILE A 103 6.84 1.19 13.58
CA ILE A 103 5.66 1.96 13.94
C ILE A 103 6.01 2.84 15.13
N GLN A 104 5.75 4.14 15.00
CA GLN A 104 5.92 5.12 16.05
C GLN A 104 4.60 5.80 16.35
N VAL A 105 4.12 5.60 17.56
CA VAL A 105 2.95 6.28 18.11
C VAL A 105 3.43 7.42 19.01
N GLU A 106 2.70 8.53 19.03
CA GLU A 106 3.02 9.67 19.91
C GLU A 106 3.05 9.22 21.38
N ASP A 107 4.05 9.66 22.11
CA ASP A 107 4.27 9.36 23.53
C ASP A 107 4.49 7.86 23.86
N ALA A 108 4.88 7.06 22.88
CA ALA A 108 5.19 5.67 23.07
C ALA A 108 6.53 5.29 22.41
N PRO A 109 7.24 4.25 22.91
CA PRO A 109 8.42 3.73 22.25
C PRO A 109 8.09 3.18 20.85
N GLU A 110 9.02 3.34 19.91
CA GLU A 110 8.94 2.72 18.60
C GLU A 110 8.92 1.18 18.74
N PHE A 111 8.12 0.52 17.92
CA PHE A 111 8.03 -0.93 17.88
C PHE A 111 7.97 -1.44 16.43
N THR A 112 8.23 -2.73 16.25
CA THR A 112 8.20 -3.39 14.94
C THR A 112 7.06 -4.38 14.85
N ARG A 113 6.61 -4.61 13.61
CA ARG A 113 5.64 -5.65 13.24
C ARG A 113 6.07 -6.28 11.92
N ARG A 114 5.71 -7.52 11.72
CA ARG A 114 5.82 -8.19 10.43
C ARG A 114 4.44 -8.34 9.83
N TRP A 115 4.31 -7.97 8.59
CA TRP A 115 3.07 -8.11 7.82
C TRP A 115 3.29 -9.08 6.68
N LEU A 116 2.56 -10.18 6.71
CA LEU A 116 2.57 -11.18 5.64
C LEU A 116 1.32 -11.03 4.79
N ILE A 117 1.52 -10.67 3.54
CA ILE A 117 0.46 -10.40 2.57
C ILE A 117 0.45 -11.52 1.54
N PHE A 118 -0.69 -12.15 1.35
CA PHE A 118 -0.91 -13.15 0.32
C PHE A 118 -1.72 -12.55 -0.82
N ALA A 119 -1.26 -12.75 -2.05
CA ALA A 119 -1.96 -12.33 -3.25
C ALA A 119 -2.23 -13.53 -4.15
N ARG A 120 -3.32 -13.46 -4.91
CA ARG A 120 -3.64 -14.41 -5.95
C ARG A 120 -4.19 -13.72 -7.18
N LYS A 121 -4.07 -14.37 -8.32
CA LYS A 121 -4.64 -13.90 -9.56
C LYS A 121 -6.12 -14.26 -9.62
N GLU A 122 -6.96 -13.25 -9.86
CA GLU A 122 -8.39 -13.36 -10.11
C GLU A 122 -8.66 -12.89 -11.53
N GLY A 123 -8.84 -13.82 -12.47
CA GLY A 123 -8.83 -13.48 -13.89
C GLY A 123 -7.50 -12.84 -14.28
N ASP A 124 -7.54 -11.63 -14.82
CA ASP A 124 -6.34 -10.88 -15.21
C ASP A 124 -5.80 -9.94 -14.13
N ALA A 125 -6.46 -9.88 -12.97
CA ALA A 125 -6.10 -8.96 -11.91
C ALA A 125 -5.51 -9.68 -10.69
N TRP A 126 -4.49 -9.09 -10.07
CA TRP A 126 -3.99 -9.52 -8.78
C TRP A 126 -4.83 -8.93 -7.64
N ARG A 127 -5.10 -9.73 -6.61
CA ARG A 127 -5.84 -9.31 -5.41
C ARG A 127 -5.19 -9.92 -4.17
N VAL A 128 -5.24 -9.18 -3.07
CA VAL A 128 -4.86 -9.69 -1.76
C VAL A 128 -5.92 -10.68 -1.28
N SER A 129 -5.50 -11.91 -1.03
CA SER A 129 -6.39 -13.02 -0.62
C SER A 129 -6.39 -13.27 0.88
N ASN A 130 -5.33 -12.90 1.56
CA ASN A 130 -5.19 -12.97 3.01
C ASN A 130 -4.09 -12.04 3.49
N PHE A 131 -4.13 -11.67 4.74
CA PHE A 131 -3.07 -10.94 5.42
C PHE A 131 -3.03 -11.32 6.90
N THR A 132 -1.86 -11.23 7.48
CA THR A 132 -1.66 -11.45 8.91
C THR A 132 -0.50 -10.60 9.42
N GLU A 133 -0.53 -10.28 10.70
CA GLU A 133 0.57 -9.60 11.35
C GLU A 133 1.06 -10.37 12.58
N PHE A 134 2.33 -10.21 12.87
CA PHE A 134 2.98 -10.81 14.02
C PHE A 134 4.23 -10.02 14.44
N ASP A 135 4.76 -10.34 15.62
CA ASP A 135 5.95 -9.71 16.20
C ASP A 135 7.25 -10.14 15.50
#